data_ef510c062bbdb7c0c289822318b29849
#
_entry.id   ef510c062bbdb7c0c289822318b29849
#
_cell.length_a   1.000
_cell.length_b   1.000
_cell.length_c   1.000
_cell.angle_alpha   90.00
_cell.angle_beta   90.00
_cell.angle_gamma   90.00
#
_symmetry.space_group_name_H-M   'P 1'
#
loop_
_entity.id
_entity.type
_entity.pdbx_description
1 polymer ?
#
loop_
_entity_poly.entity_id
_entity_poly.type
_entity_poly.pdbx_seq_one_letter_code
_entity_poly.pdbx_strand_id
1 'polypeptide(L)'
;MSFVIAAPEALVAVASDLAGIGSALAEANAAALAPTTALLAAGADEVSAAIAALFGAHGQAYQTVSAQASAFHAQFVQALTGGGGAYAAAEAANVSAAQSTDQRLLDLINGPTQALLGRPLIGDGANGGPGQDGGPGGLLYGNGGNGGTSTTAGVAGGNGGAAG
;
A
#
# COMPACT_ATOMS: atom_id res chain seq x y z
N MET A 1 -16.56 -12.77 -10.21
CA MET A 1 -15.89 -11.62 -9.54
C MET A 1 -15.96 -11.86 -8.05
N SER A 2 -14.87 -11.72 -7.31
CA SER A 2 -14.89 -11.81 -5.86
C SER A 2 -15.45 -10.50 -5.29
N PHE A 3 -16.42 -10.61 -4.36
CA PHE A 3 -16.97 -9.45 -3.65
C PHE A 3 -16.20 -9.15 -2.34
N VAL A 4 -14.98 -9.66 -2.23
CA VAL A 4 -14.11 -9.39 -1.09
C VAL A 4 -13.28 -8.15 -1.41
N ILE A 5 -13.45 -7.12 -0.63
CA ILE A 5 -12.61 -5.92 -0.66
C ILE A 5 -11.56 -6.12 0.44
N ALA A 6 -10.30 -6.19 0.07
CA ALA A 6 -9.20 -6.20 1.03
C ALA A 6 -8.90 -4.77 1.48
N ALA A 7 -8.44 -4.62 2.72
CA ALA A 7 -7.90 -3.38 3.26
C ALA A 7 -6.38 -3.54 3.49
N PRO A 8 -5.55 -3.42 2.45
CA PRO A 8 -4.12 -3.66 2.55
C PRO A 8 -3.43 -2.78 3.59
N GLU A 9 -3.88 -1.54 3.73
CA GLU A 9 -3.36 -0.59 4.70
C GLU A 9 -3.56 -1.06 6.15
N ALA A 10 -4.69 -1.70 6.44
CA ALA A 10 -4.96 -2.27 7.76
C ALA A 10 -4.01 -3.44 8.06
N LEU A 11 -3.69 -4.27 7.07
CA LEU A 11 -2.72 -5.36 7.23
C LEU A 11 -1.31 -4.82 7.51
N VAL A 12 -0.90 -3.76 6.81
CA VAL A 12 0.39 -3.10 7.03
C VAL A 12 0.44 -2.45 8.42
N ALA A 13 -0.62 -1.79 8.85
CA ALA A 13 -0.70 -1.20 10.19
C ALA A 13 -0.55 -2.27 11.29
N VAL A 14 -1.30 -3.38 11.19
CA VAL A 14 -1.20 -4.51 12.13
C VAL A 14 0.20 -5.14 12.11
N ALA A 15 0.83 -5.26 10.95
CA ALA A 15 2.21 -5.74 10.86
C ALA A 15 3.20 -4.82 11.59
N SER A 16 3.00 -3.50 11.50
CA SER A 16 3.80 -2.50 12.24
C SER A 16 3.60 -2.61 13.76
N ASP A 17 2.35 -2.78 14.22
CA ASP A 17 2.05 -2.97 15.64
C ASP A 17 2.70 -4.26 16.18
N LEU A 18 2.63 -5.35 15.42
CA LEU A 18 3.30 -6.60 15.77
C LEU A 18 4.82 -6.44 15.83
N ALA A 19 5.43 -5.69 14.92
CA ALA A 19 6.86 -5.38 14.99
C ALA A 19 7.22 -4.61 16.26
N GLY A 20 6.37 -3.67 16.69
CA GLY A 20 6.50 -2.95 17.96
C GLY A 20 6.45 -3.88 19.17
N ILE A 21 5.51 -4.84 19.18
CA ILE A 21 5.42 -5.88 20.22
C ILE A 21 6.70 -6.72 20.26
N GLY A 22 7.23 -7.11 19.10
CA GLY A 22 8.49 -7.85 19.02
C GLY A 22 9.67 -7.08 19.63
N SER A 23 9.77 -5.79 19.37
CA SER A 23 10.79 -4.92 19.95
C SER A 23 10.66 -4.82 21.47
N ALA A 24 9.47 -4.57 21.98
CA ALA A 24 9.21 -4.48 23.43
C ALA A 24 9.54 -5.79 24.16
N LEU A 25 9.22 -6.93 23.53
CA LEU A 25 9.55 -8.27 24.06
C LEU A 25 11.07 -8.51 24.08
N ALA A 26 11.78 -8.09 23.03
CA ALA A 26 13.25 -8.19 22.98
C ALA A 26 13.91 -7.35 24.08
N GLU A 27 13.44 -6.14 24.32
CA GLU A 27 13.91 -5.28 25.42
C GLU A 27 13.67 -5.90 26.79
N ALA A 28 12.45 -6.43 27.03
CA ALA A 28 12.12 -7.11 28.27
C ALA A 28 12.99 -8.35 28.53
N ASN A 29 13.24 -9.16 27.48
CA ASN A 29 14.12 -10.34 27.56
C ASN A 29 15.57 -9.95 27.82
N ALA A 30 16.07 -8.87 27.21
CA ALA A 30 17.41 -8.36 27.47
C ALA A 30 17.54 -7.85 28.92
N ALA A 31 16.54 -7.16 29.45
CA ALA A 31 16.52 -6.72 30.84
C ALA A 31 16.46 -7.88 31.82
N ALA A 32 15.76 -8.98 31.48
CA ALA A 32 15.65 -10.17 32.31
C ALA A 32 16.91 -11.07 32.27
N LEU A 33 17.82 -10.89 31.32
CA LEU A 33 18.96 -11.78 31.09
C LEU A 33 19.83 -11.92 32.35
N ALA A 34 20.41 -10.84 32.84
CA ALA A 34 21.34 -10.86 33.97
C ALA A 34 20.67 -11.35 35.27
N PRO A 35 19.49 -10.84 35.69
CA PRO A 35 18.89 -11.26 36.94
C PRO A 35 18.41 -12.73 36.94
N THR A 36 18.20 -13.36 35.77
CA THR A 36 17.73 -14.75 35.69
C THR A 36 18.83 -15.75 35.40
N THR A 37 19.95 -15.35 34.78
CA THR A 37 21.04 -16.27 34.42
C THR A 37 22.26 -16.18 35.36
N ALA A 38 22.40 -15.09 36.12
CA ALA A 38 23.54 -14.84 37.01
C ALA A 38 23.12 -14.88 38.49
N LEU A 39 22.28 -15.84 38.88
CA LEU A 39 21.84 -15.98 40.26
C LEU A 39 23.01 -16.42 41.15
N LEU A 40 23.14 -15.71 42.27
CA LEU A 40 24.04 -16.13 43.33
C LEU A 40 23.31 -17.08 44.31
N ALA A 41 24.06 -18.05 44.82
CA ALA A 41 23.53 -18.91 45.88
C ALA A 41 23.13 -18.08 47.14
N ALA A 42 21.97 -18.37 47.72
CA ALA A 42 21.46 -17.64 48.89
C ALA A 42 22.26 -17.92 50.16
N GLY A 43 22.99 -19.03 50.22
CA GLY A 43 23.87 -19.45 51.31
C GLY A 43 25.10 -20.18 50.80
N ALA A 44 26.04 -20.45 51.69
CA ALA A 44 27.26 -21.19 51.37
C ALA A 44 27.08 -22.72 51.52
N ASP A 45 25.92 -23.22 51.19
CA ASP A 45 25.57 -24.65 51.27
C ASP A 45 25.26 -25.22 49.89
N GLU A 46 25.36 -26.54 49.78
CA GLU A 46 25.18 -27.27 48.54
C GLU A 46 23.75 -27.18 47.94
N VAL A 47 22.75 -26.97 48.81
CA VAL A 47 21.34 -26.85 48.34
C VAL A 47 21.12 -25.50 47.73
N SER A 48 21.59 -24.43 48.36
CA SER A 48 21.55 -23.07 47.80
C SER A 48 22.31 -22.97 46.48
N ALA A 49 23.48 -23.63 46.36
CA ALA A 49 24.26 -23.68 45.15
C ALA A 49 23.52 -24.44 44.04
N ALA A 50 22.91 -25.60 44.34
CA ALA A 50 22.15 -26.39 43.38
C ALA A 50 20.90 -25.64 42.86
N ILE A 51 20.20 -24.91 43.75
CA ILE A 51 19.04 -24.09 43.36
C ILE A 51 19.47 -22.95 42.42
N ALA A 52 20.55 -22.23 42.75
CA ALA A 52 21.06 -21.17 41.89
C ALA A 52 21.47 -21.70 40.53
N ALA A 53 22.10 -22.85 40.45
CA ALA A 53 22.47 -23.51 39.17
C ALA A 53 21.22 -23.90 38.35
N LEU A 54 20.19 -24.46 39.00
CA LEU A 54 18.93 -24.83 38.36
C LEU A 54 18.23 -23.62 37.71
N PHE A 55 18.08 -22.53 38.46
CA PHE A 55 17.47 -21.32 37.95
C PHE A 55 18.31 -20.66 36.85
N GLY A 56 19.64 -20.66 36.97
CA GLY A 56 20.52 -20.16 35.93
C GLY A 56 20.42 -20.97 34.65
N ALA A 57 20.40 -22.31 34.73
CA ALA A 57 20.19 -23.18 33.58
C ALA A 57 18.82 -22.97 32.93
N HIS A 58 17.77 -22.81 33.74
CA HIS A 58 16.42 -22.49 33.24
C HIS A 58 16.38 -21.14 32.53
N GLY A 59 17.01 -20.11 33.08
CA GLY A 59 17.12 -18.80 32.46
C GLY A 59 17.83 -18.84 31.09
N GLN A 60 18.94 -19.62 30.99
CA GLN A 60 19.65 -19.83 29.72
C GLN A 60 18.80 -20.57 28.69
N ALA A 61 18.08 -21.62 29.10
CA ALA A 61 17.15 -22.35 28.23
C ALA A 61 16.05 -21.44 27.71
N TYR A 62 15.47 -20.60 28.60
CA TYR A 62 14.48 -19.59 28.20
C TYR A 62 15.03 -18.62 27.16
N GLN A 63 16.24 -18.10 27.33
CA GLN A 63 16.85 -17.19 26.34
C GLN A 63 17.01 -17.83 24.96
N THR A 64 17.34 -19.13 24.93
CA THR A 64 17.41 -19.88 23.67
C THR A 64 16.06 -19.96 22.96
N VAL A 65 15.00 -20.31 23.70
CA VAL A 65 13.63 -20.38 23.16
C VAL A 65 13.15 -18.99 22.75
N SER A 66 13.47 -17.96 23.55
CA SER A 66 13.11 -16.58 23.24
C SER A 66 13.73 -16.09 21.93
N ALA A 67 15.00 -16.42 21.65
CA ALA A 67 15.65 -16.10 20.39
C ALA A 67 14.96 -16.76 19.19
N GLN A 68 14.55 -18.04 19.33
CA GLN A 68 13.81 -18.76 18.29
C GLN A 68 12.41 -18.14 18.06
N ALA A 69 11.70 -17.79 19.14
CA ALA A 69 10.41 -17.11 19.07
C ALA A 69 10.50 -15.75 18.39
N SER A 70 11.55 -14.99 18.68
CA SER A 70 11.81 -13.68 18.05
C SER A 70 12.07 -13.82 16.54
N ALA A 71 12.83 -14.83 16.12
CA ALA A 71 13.08 -15.12 14.71
C ALA A 71 11.79 -15.52 13.99
N PHE A 72 10.97 -16.38 14.59
CA PHE A 72 9.66 -16.76 14.04
C PHE A 72 8.73 -15.54 13.92
N HIS A 73 8.67 -14.70 14.96
CA HIS A 73 7.86 -13.48 14.97
C HIS A 73 8.26 -12.52 13.85
N ALA A 74 9.56 -12.31 13.64
CA ALA A 74 10.06 -11.47 12.55
C ALA A 74 9.66 -12.00 11.16
N GLN A 75 9.76 -13.32 10.95
CA GLN A 75 9.34 -13.97 9.71
C GLN A 75 7.82 -13.82 9.50
N PHE A 76 7.03 -13.96 10.56
CA PHE A 76 5.58 -13.80 10.51
C PHE A 76 5.20 -12.36 10.11
N VAL A 77 5.82 -11.35 10.73
CA VAL A 77 5.60 -9.93 10.38
C VAL A 77 5.97 -9.66 8.92
N GLN A 78 7.08 -10.20 8.43
CA GLN A 78 7.46 -10.07 7.02
C GLN A 78 6.44 -10.72 6.07
N ALA A 79 5.95 -11.92 6.41
CA ALA A 79 4.95 -12.60 5.61
C ALA A 79 3.62 -11.82 5.57
N LEU A 80 3.21 -11.24 6.70
CA LEU A 80 2.00 -10.40 6.78
C LEU A 80 2.15 -9.12 5.94
N THR A 81 3.30 -8.46 6.02
CA THR A 81 3.61 -7.28 5.20
C THR A 81 3.60 -7.62 3.70
N GLY A 82 4.23 -8.74 3.33
CA GLY A 82 4.24 -9.22 1.95
C GLY A 82 2.84 -9.56 1.44
N GLY A 83 2.00 -10.18 2.28
CA GLY A 83 0.59 -10.44 1.99
C GLY A 83 -0.19 -9.15 1.73
N GLY A 84 -0.02 -8.13 2.59
CA GLY A 84 -0.61 -6.81 2.39
C GLY A 84 -0.22 -6.18 1.05
N GLY A 85 1.06 -6.25 0.70
CA GLY A 85 1.56 -5.77 -0.60
C GLY A 85 0.97 -6.51 -1.80
N ALA A 86 0.78 -7.84 -1.69
CA ALA A 86 0.17 -8.63 -2.74
C ALA A 86 -1.31 -8.24 -2.95
N TYR A 87 -2.07 -8.00 -1.89
CA TYR A 87 -3.44 -7.49 -1.99
C TYR A 87 -3.48 -6.09 -2.63
N ALA A 88 -2.60 -5.18 -2.21
CA ALA A 88 -2.53 -3.84 -2.81
C ALA A 88 -2.25 -3.89 -4.32
N ALA A 89 -1.32 -4.75 -4.75
CA ALA A 89 -1.01 -4.95 -6.16
C ALA A 89 -2.20 -5.53 -6.94
N ALA A 90 -2.93 -6.49 -6.36
CA ALA A 90 -4.11 -7.06 -6.97
C ALA A 90 -5.25 -6.04 -7.13
N GLU A 91 -5.50 -5.21 -6.11
CA GLU A 91 -6.50 -4.13 -6.17
C GLU A 91 -6.13 -3.11 -7.26
N ALA A 92 -4.86 -2.69 -7.34
CA ALA A 92 -4.40 -1.77 -8.39
C ALA A 92 -4.56 -2.38 -9.79
N ALA A 93 -4.27 -3.67 -9.96
CA ALA A 93 -4.45 -4.37 -11.23
C ALA A 93 -5.94 -4.45 -11.63
N ASN A 94 -6.84 -4.69 -10.66
CA ASN A 94 -8.28 -4.73 -10.89
C ASN A 94 -8.82 -3.38 -11.34
N VAL A 95 -8.39 -2.28 -10.71
CA VAL A 95 -8.76 -0.91 -11.11
C VAL A 95 -8.29 -0.63 -12.55
N SER A 96 -7.04 -0.96 -12.86
CA SER A 96 -6.47 -0.76 -14.21
C SER A 96 -7.20 -1.59 -15.27
N ALA A 97 -7.57 -2.83 -14.96
CA ALA A 97 -8.34 -3.69 -15.85
C ALA A 97 -9.74 -3.14 -16.12
N ALA A 98 -10.44 -2.63 -15.09
CA ALA A 98 -11.73 -1.99 -15.22
C ALA A 98 -11.66 -0.75 -16.13
N GLN A 99 -10.71 0.16 -15.85
CA GLN A 99 -10.49 1.37 -16.66
C GLN A 99 -10.19 1.05 -18.13
N SER A 100 -9.37 0.03 -18.39
CA SER A 100 -9.04 -0.37 -19.76
C SER A 100 -10.24 -0.96 -20.51
N THR A 101 -11.16 -1.62 -19.80
CA THR A 101 -12.38 -2.17 -20.39
C THR A 101 -13.37 -1.04 -20.74
N ASP A 102 -13.55 -0.08 -19.85
CA ASP A 102 -14.37 1.10 -20.08
C ASP A 102 -13.85 1.92 -21.27
N GLN A 103 -12.53 2.13 -21.37
CA GLN A 103 -11.92 2.85 -22.47
C GLN A 103 -12.13 2.11 -23.81
N ARG A 104 -11.92 0.79 -23.86
CA ARG A 104 -12.16 0.00 -25.08
C ARG A 104 -13.62 0.06 -25.53
N LEU A 105 -14.56 0.06 -24.58
CA LEU A 105 -15.98 0.20 -24.90
C LEU A 105 -16.30 1.58 -25.48
N LEU A 106 -15.73 2.64 -24.90
CA LEU A 106 -15.86 4.00 -25.43
C LEU A 106 -15.22 4.13 -26.82
N ASP A 107 -14.04 3.53 -27.04
CA ASP A 107 -13.36 3.54 -28.34
C ASP A 107 -14.20 2.84 -29.42
N LEU A 108 -14.85 1.71 -29.07
CA LEU A 108 -15.74 0.99 -29.97
C LEU A 108 -16.98 1.81 -30.35
N ILE A 109 -17.56 2.51 -29.37
CA ILE A 109 -18.75 3.36 -29.60
C ILE A 109 -18.38 4.62 -30.38
N ASN A 110 -17.24 5.22 -30.05
CA ASN A 110 -16.81 6.50 -30.64
C ASN A 110 -16.11 6.34 -32.00
N GLY A 111 -15.52 5.17 -32.27
CA GLY A 111 -14.73 4.94 -33.50
C GLY A 111 -15.47 5.33 -34.80
N PRO A 112 -16.72 4.86 -35.02
CA PRO A 112 -17.46 5.21 -36.24
C PRO A 112 -17.79 6.71 -36.35
N THR A 113 -18.17 7.35 -35.26
CA THR A 113 -18.53 8.78 -35.26
C THR A 113 -17.29 9.67 -35.38
N GLN A 114 -16.19 9.25 -34.77
CA GLN A 114 -14.91 9.94 -34.92
C GLN A 114 -14.39 9.87 -36.37
N ALA A 115 -14.53 8.72 -37.03
CA ALA A 115 -14.12 8.54 -38.41
C ALA A 115 -14.98 9.30 -39.43
N LEU A 116 -16.31 9.39 -39.19
CA LEU A 116 -17.25 10.01 -40.12
C LEU A 116 -17.44 11.51 -39.89
N LEU A 117 -17.41 11.94 -38.62
CA LEU A 117 -17.81 13.31 -38.20
C LEU A 117 -16.69 14.06 -37.48
N GLY A 118 -15.54 13.43 -37.25
CA GLY A 118 -14.42 14.03 -36.51
C GLY A 118 -14.70 14.33 -35.04
N ARG A 119 -15.79 13.76 -34.50
CA ARG A 119 -16.24 13.96 -33.10
C ARG A 119 -16.63 12.63 -32.46
N PRO A 120 -16.33 12.45 -31.16
CA PRO A 120 -16.84 11.27 -30.45
C PRO A 120 -18.35 11.34 -30.28
N LEU A 121 -18.99 10.20 -30.09
CA LEU A 121 -20.42 10.13 -29.74
C LEU A 121 -20.63 10.52 -28.28
N ILE A 122 -19.77 9.99 -27.41
CA ILE A 122 -19.79 10.20 -25.94
C ILE A 122 -18.38 10.50 -25.49
N GLY A 123 -18.20 11.59 -24.75
CA GLY A 123 -16.90 11.97 -24.17
C GLY A 123 -16.62 13.45 -24.25
N ASP A 124 -15.71 13.91 -23.42
CA ASP A 124 -15.33 15.32 -23.40
C ASP A 124 -14.38 15.65 -24.56
N GLY A 125 -14.44 16.89 -25.02
CA GLY A 125 -13.54 17.42 -26.03
C GLY A 125 -12.11 17.56 -25.49
N ALA A 126 -11.11 17.35 -26.36
CA ALA A 126 -9.72 17.52 -26.00
C ALA A 126 -9.41 18.99 -25.62
N ASN A 127 -8.60 19.20 -24.60
CA ASN A 127 -8.11 20.55 -24.28
C ASN A 127 -7.17 21.06 -25.38
N GLY A 128 -7.32 22.33 -25.72
CA GLY A 128 -6.44 23.00 -26.69
C GLY A 128 -5.01 23.11 -26.17
N GLY A 129 -4.05 22.94 -27.07
CA GLY A 129 -2.65 23.28 -26.80
C GLY A 129 -2.46 24.81 -26.64
N PRO A 130 -1.24 25.28 -26.31
CA PRO A 130 -1.00 26.71 -26.12
C PRO A 130 -1.48 27.57 -27.28
N GLY A 131 -2.43 28.48 -27.01
CA GLY A 131 -3.04 29.37 -28.01
C GLY A 131 -4.02 28.68 -28.99
N GLN A 132 -4.36 27.38 -28.77
CA GLN A 132 -5.32 26.65 -29.60
C GLN A 132 -6.69 26.56 -28.92
N ASP A 133 -7.73 26.47 -29.71
CA ASP A 133 -9.08 26.24 -29.23
C ASP A 133 -9.22 24.82 -28.65
N GLY A 134 -10.09 24.67 -27.67
CA GLY A 134 -10.50 23.37 -27.16
C GLY A 134 -11.36 22.61 -28.20
N GLY A 135 -11.24 21.30 -28.22
CA GLY A 135 -12.04 20.44 -29.09
C GLY A 135 -13.51 20.39 -28.66
N PRO A 136 -14.43 20.10 -29.58
CA PRO A 136 -15.86 19.91 -29.24
C PRO A 136 -16.07 18.65 -28.42
N GLY A 137 -17.03 18.66 -27.51
CA GLY A 137 -17.50 17.48 -26.79
C GLY A 137 -18.25 16.50 -27.67
N GLY A 138 -18.67 15.36 -27.10
CA GLY A 138 -19.40 14.32 -27.82
C GLY A 138 -20.72 14.79 -28.39
N LEU A 139 -21.22 14.07 -29.39
CA LEU A 139 -22.48 14.40 -30.06
C LEU A 139 -23.71 14.21 -29.18
N LEU A 140 -23.70 13.22 -28.30
CA LEU A 140 -24.83 12.92 -27.39
C LEU A 140 -24.56 13.41 -25.96
N TYR A 141 -23.29 13.35 -25.53
CA TYR A 141 -22.92 13.71 -24.18
C TYR A 141 -21.42 14.00 -24.10
N GLY A 142 -21.08 15.11 -23.44
CA GLY A 142 -19.69 15.50 -23.14
C GLY A 142 -19.53 17.01 -23.12
N ASN A 143 -18.56 17.46 -22.37
CA ASN A 143 -18.20 18.88 -22.30
C ASN A 143 -17.21 19.23 -23.43
N GLY A 144 -17.25 20.47 -23.87
CA GLY A 144 -16.18 20.99 -24.73
C GLY A 144 -14.85 21.06 -23.97
N GLY A 145 -13.74 20.86 -24.68
CA GLY A 145 -12.40 21.03 -24.12
C GLY A 145 -12.09 22.49 -23.76
N ASN A 146 -11.21 22.70 -22.82
CA ASN A 146 -10.75 24.05 -22.47
C ASN A 146 -9.84 24.60 -23.57
N GLY A 147 -9.97 25.89 -23.89
CA GLY A 147 -8.99 26.57 -24.76
C GLY A 147 -7.64 26.67 -24.08
N GLY A 148 -6.57 26.59 -24.87
CA GLY A 148 -5.21 26.69 -24.39
C GLY A 148 -4.81 28.12 -24.04
N THR A 149 -3.98 28.28 -23.01
CA THR A 149 -3.44 29.58 -22.61
C THR A 149 -2.44 30.10 -23.66
N SER A 150 -2.46 31.42 -23.95
CA SER A 150 -1.43 32.00 -24.81
C SER A 150 -0.07 31.99 -24.10
N THR A 151 0.97 31.65 -24.84
CA THR A 151 2.36 31.77 -24.39
C THR A 151 2.99 33.12 -24.76
N THR A 152 2.25 33.94 -25.53
CA THR A 152 2.72 35.26 -25.98
C THR A 152 2.00 36.35 -25.21
N ALA A 153 2.77 37.30 -24.64
CA ALA A 153 2.21 38.41 -23.91
C ALA A 153 1.33 39.29 -24.83
N GLY A 154 0.12 39.63 -24.37
CA GLY A 154 -0.84 40.45 -25.13
C GLY A 154 -1.66 39.72 -26.20
N VAL A 155 -1.46 38.41 -26.38
CA VAL A 155 -2.27 37.61 -27.28
C VAL A 155 -3.27 36.76 -26.46
N ALA A 156 -4.53 36.77 -26.87
CA ALA A 156 -5.57 35.98 -26.22
C ALA A 156 -5.27 34.48 -26.35
N GLY A 157 -5.67 33.68 -25.34
CA GLY A 157 -5.69 32.21 -25.40
C GLY A 157 -6.77 31.71 -26.36
N GLY A 158 -6.77 30.41 -26.60
CA GLY A 158 -7.80 29.74 -27.41
C GLY A 158 -9.17 29.78 -26.75
N ASN A 159 -10.23 29.61 -27.55
CA ASN A 159 -11.60 29.51 -27.06
C ASN A 159 -11.87 28.09 -26.50
N GLY A 160 -12.82 27.99 -25.58
CA GLY A 160 -13.34 26.67 -25.19
C GLY A 160 -14.12 26.00 -26.32
N GLY A 161 -14.10 24.66 -26.36
CA GLY A 161 -14.89 23.88 -27.30
C GLY A 161 -16.39 23.91 -26.95
N ALA A 162 -17.24 23.61 -27.97
CA ALA A 162 -18.67 23.47 -27.75
C ALA A 162 -18.97 22.19 -26.96
N ALA A 163 -19.96 22.21 -26.06
CA ALA A 163 -20.51 21.03 -25.44
C ALA A 163 -21.37 20.22 -26.42
N GLY A 164 -21.66 18.95 -26.09
CA GLY A 164 -22.54 18.08 -26.85
C GLY A 164 -24.00 18.26 -26.46
#